data_ab3db2ef9c9adc2ed720c142cc042ac0
#
_entry.id   ab3db2ef9c9adc2ed720c142cc042ac0
#
_cell.length_a   1.000
_cell.length_b   1.000
_cell.length_c   1.000
_cell.angle_alpha   90.00
_cell.angle_beta   90.00
_cell.angle_gamma   90.00
#
_symmetry.space_group_name_H-M   'P 1'
#
loop_
_entity.id
_entity.type
_entity.pdbx_description
1 polymer ?
#
loop_
_entity_poly.entity_id
_entity_poly.type
_entity_poly.pdbx_seq_one_letter_code
_entity_poly.pdbx_strand_id
1 'polypeptide(L)'
;MFALGIMLWMYDRPLETTLALMEKKFGKMEEVFEANKKALRAGYNYADTVEVFTGRFKVGKAKLEPGTYRRPMGNQATVLGLVAAAPCAHRPLFYGSYPITPASSILEGLSNFKHFGVKTFQAEDEMAAVGSAIGASFGGAIGLTGTSGPGVALKAEAIGLAVMTELPLIIINVQRG
;
A
#
# COMPACT_ATOMS: atom_id res chain seq x y z
N MET A 1 -19.29 10.36 3.37
CA MET A 1 -20.43 9.46 3.09
C MET A 1 -21.33 9.97 1.98
N PHE A 2 -21.64 11.29 1.87
CA PHE A 2 -22.50 11.82 0.82
C PHE A 2 -22.03 11.43 -0.61
N ALA A 3 -20.75 11.71 -0.95
CA ALA A 3 -20.17 11.35 -2.25
C ALA A 3 -20.21 9.82 -2.51
N LEU A 4 -20.03 9.00 -1.46
CA LEU A 4 -20.14 7.55 -1.58
C LEU A 4 -21.58 7.13 -1.93
N GLY A 5 -22.58 7.81 -1.36
CA GLY A 5 -23.99 7.59 -1.72
C GLY A 5 -24.25 7.84 -3.22
N ILE A 6 -23.72 8.95 -3.75
CA ILE A 6 -23.79 9.26 -5.19
C ILE A 6 -23.13 8.14 -6.02
N MET A 7 -21.94 7.70 -5.62
CA MET A 7 -21.23 6.63 -6.33
C MET A 7 -22.01 5.31 -6.31
N LEU A 8 -22.62 4.94 -5.19
CA LEU A 8 -23.43 3.72 -5.10
C LEU A 8 -24.64 3.79 -6.03
N TRP A 9 -25.31 4.95 -6.12
CA TRP A 9 -26.38 5.16 -7.08
C TRP A 9 -25.87 5.04 -8.53
N MET A 10 -24.77 5.72 -8.85
CA MET A 10 -24.20 5.75 -10.21
C MET A 10 -23.82 4.34 -10.71
N TYR A 11 -23.31 3.50 -9.83
CA TYR A 11 -22.88 2.13 -10.17
C TYR A 11 -23.92 1.05 -9.82
N ASP A 12 -25.17 1.45 -9.58
CA ASP A 12 -26.27 0.54 -9.26
C ASP A 12 -25.90 -0.46 -8.15
N ARG A 13 -25.34 0.08 -7.04
CA ARG A 13 -24.91 -0.72 -5.89
C ARG A 13 -25.85 -0.56 -4.71
N PRO A 14 -26.20 -1.67 -4.03
CA PRO A 14 -27.07 -1.61 -2.86
C PRO A 14 -26.39 -0.92 -1.68
N LEU A 15 -27.17 -0.20 -0.87
CA LEU A 15 -26.68 0.50 0.32
C LEU A 15 -26.36 -0.45 1.48
N GLU A 16 -26.99 -1.61 1.52
CA GLU A 16 -26.98 -2.56 2.65
C GLU A 16 -25.59 -3.01 3.03
N THR A 17 -24.76 -3.35 2.03
CA THR A 17 -23.37 -3.78 2.26
C THR A 17 -22.55 -2.67 2.92
N THR A 18 -22.72 -1.43 2.48
CA THR A 18 -22.01 -0.28 3.04
C THR A 18 -22.51 0.03 4.45
N LEU A 19 -23.81 -0.05 4.68
CA LEU A 19 -24.44 0.15 5.99
C LEU A 19 -23.94 -0.89 7.00
N ALA A 20 -23.89 -2.17 6.63
CA ALA A 20 -23.34 -3.23 7.50
C ALA A 20 -21.86 -3.02 7.85
N LEU A 21 -21.04 -2.58 6.89
CA LEU A 21 -19.65 -2.23 7.14
C LEU A 21 -19.50 -1.02 8.07
N MET A 22 -20.35 -0.03 7.92
CA MET A 22 -20.38 1.16 8.78
C MET A 22 -20.81 0.80 10.20
N GLU A 23 -21.80 -0.04 10.36
CA GLU A 23 -22.27 -0.54 11.65
C GLU A 23 -21.15 -1.31 12.38
N LYS A 24 -20.44 -2.19 11.68
CA LYS A 24 -19.27 -2.89 12.22
C LYS A 24 -18.17 -1.94 12.68
N LYS A 25 -17.96 -0.83 11.97
CA LYS A 25 -16.89 0.13 12.26
C LYS A 25 -17.27 1.17 13.31
N PHE A 26 -18.48 1.67 13.24
CA PHE A 26 -18.95 2.82 14.04
C PHE A 26 -20.11 2.51 14.98
N GLY A 27 -20.62 1.26 15.01
CA GLY A 27 -21.81 0.91 15.79
C GLY A 27 -21.70 1.17 17.29
N LYS A 28 -20.47 1.26 17.82
CA LYS A 28 -20.22 1.68 19.21
C LYS A 28 -20.34 3.20 19.43
N MET A 29 -20.44 3.98 18.38
CA MET A 29 -20.58 5.44 18.36
C MET A 29 -21.87 5.79 17.61
N GLU A 30 -23.00 5.63 18.27
CA GLU A 30 -24.33 5.70 17.65
C GLU A 30 -24.57 6.99 16.88
N GLU A 31 -24.21 8.15 17.44
CA GLU A 31 -24.34 9.44 16.80
C GLU A 31 -23.52 9.52 15.49
N VAL A 32 -22.29 9.00 15.50
CA VAL A 32 -21.42 8.97 14.32
C VAL A 32 -21.98 8.03 13.26
N PHE A 33 -22.49 6.88 13.66
CA PHE A 33 -23.12 5.92 12.75
C PHE A 33 -24.35 6.52 12.08
N GLU A 34 -25.29 7.10 12.84
CA GLU A 34 -26.52 7.68 12.32
C GLU A 34 -26.24 8.91 11.44
N ALA A 35 -25.28 9.76 11.79
CA ALA A 35 -24.86 10.90 10.96
C ALA A 35 -24.31 10.42 9.61
N ASN A 36 -23.45 9.42 9.61
CA ASN A 36 -22.89 8.85 8.38
C ASN A 36 -23.95 8.14 7.52
N LYS A 37 -24.88 7.43 8.14
CA LYS A 37 -26.00 6.77 7.47
C LYS A 37 -26.93 7.78 6.79
N LYS A 38 -27.25 8.88 7.50
CA LYS A 38 -28.04 9.99 6.92
C LYS A 38 -27.31 10.61 5.73
N ALA A 39 -26.01 10.89 5.86
CA ALA A 39 -25.21 11.46 4.78
C ALA A 39 -25.12 10.53 3.57
N LEU A 40 -24.96 9.21 3.79
CA LEU A 40 -24.93 8.21 2.71
C LEU A 40 -26.26 8.18 1.94
N ARG A 41 -27.38 8.10 2.66
CA ARG A 41 -28.73 8.10 2.06
C ARG A 41 -29.04 9.41 1.33
N ALA A 42 -28.64 10.54 1.94
CA ALA A 42 -28.82 11.86 1.30
C ALA A 42 -28.06 11.94 -0.03
N GLY A 43 -26.83 11.43 -0.11
CA GLY A 43 -26.08 11.39 -1.37
C GLY A 43 -26.70 10.49 -2.42
N TYR A 44 -27.20 9.32 -2.03
CA TYR A 44 -27.89 8.39 -2.91
C TYR A 44 -29.17 9.01 -3.49
N ASN A 45 -30.02 9.59 -2.63
CA ASN A 45 -31.27 10.22 -3.03
C ASN A 45 -31.02 11.50 -3.86
N TYR A 46 -29.98 12.26 -3.53
CA TYR A 46 -29.57 13.43 -4.31
C TYR A 46 -29.29 13.06 -5.77
N ALA A 47 -28.50 12.01 -5.99
CA ALA A 47 -28.18 11.53 -7.33
C ALA A 47 -29.43 11.08 -8.12
N ASP A 48 -30.40 10.50 -7.41
CA ASP A 48 -31.68 10.06 -8.00
C ASP A 48 -32.61 11.24 -8.36
N THR A 49 -32.62 12.27 -7.52
CA THR A 49 -33.58 13.38 -7.61
C THR A 49 -33.13 14.48 -8.57
N VAL A 50 -31.83 14.77 -8.63
CA VAL A 50 -31.31 15.97 -9.33
C VAL A 50 -30.98 15.68 -10.79
N GLU A 51 -31.05 14.42 -11.23
CA GLU A 51 -30.80 13.99 -12.63
C GLU A 51 -29.47 14.54 -13.20
N VAL A 52 -28.48 14.78 -12.32
CA VAL A 52 -27.17 15.32 -12.72
C VAL A 52 -26.41 14.32 -13.63
N PHE A 53 -26.76 13.05 -13.51
CA PHE A 53 -26.10 11.98 -14.27
C PHE A 53 -27.03 11.43 -15.33
N THR A 54 -26.58 11.41 -16.57
CA THR A 54 -27.32 10.94 -17.74
C THR A 54 -27.55 9.43 -17.78
N GLY A 55 -27.00 8.67 -16.82
CA GLY A 55 -27.20 7.22 -16.76
C GLY A 55 -26.48 6.56 -15.58
N ARG A 56 -26.84 5.29 -15.36
CA ARG A 56 -26.21 4.40 -14.37
C ARG A 56 -25.26 3.44 -15.06
N PHE A 57 -24.16 3.12 -14.40
CA PHE A 57 -23.21 2.11 -14.87
C PHE A 57 -23.47 0.78 -14.18
N LYS A 58 -23.59 -0.29 -14.94
CA LYS A 58 -23.71 -1.63 -14.41
C LYS A 58 -22.36 -2.35 -14.49
N VAL A 59 -21.79 -2.67 -13.34
CA VAL A 59 -20.59 -3.49 -13.24
C VAL A 59 -21.02 -4.96 -13.17
N GLY A 60 -20.75 -5.72 -14.22
CA GLY A 60 -21.04 -7.16 -14.26
C GLY A 60 -20.20 -7.95 -13.25
N LYS A 61 -20.56 -9.20 -13.05
CA LYS A 61 -19.76 -10.13 -12.24
C LYS A 61 -18.40 -10.34 -12.90
N ALA A 62 -17.34 -10.45 -12.09
CA ALA A 62 -16.02 -10.81 -12.58
C ALA A 62 -16.04 -12.20 -13.22
N LYS A 63 -15.34 -12.37 -14.35
CA LYS A 63 -15.16 -13.67 -15.01
C LYS A 63 -13.98 -14.40 -14.37
N LEU A 64 -14.11 -14.73 -13.09
CA LEU A 64 -13.12 -15.45 -12.30
C LEU A 64 -13.75 -16.75 -11.82
N GLU A 65 -12.94 -17.80 -11.69
CA GLU A 65 -13.35 -19.05 -11.07
C GLU A 65 -13.84 -18.80 -9.64
N PRO A 66 -14.85 -19.54 -9.17
CA PRO A 66 -15.31 -19.40 -7.78
C PRO A 66 -14.18 -19.65 -6.79
N GLY A 67 -13.97 -18.75 -5.83
CA GLY A 67 -12.89 -18.89 -4.87
C GLY A 67 -12.77 -17.72 -3.91
N THR A 68 -11.85 -17.85 -2.97
CA THR A 68 -11.47 -16.76 -2.06
C THR A 68 -10.28 -16.04 -2.64
N TYR A 69 -10.46 -14.77 -2.93
CA TYR A 69 -9.43 -13.91 -3.53
C TYR A 69 -8.95 -12.88 -2.53
N ARG A 70 -7.64 -12.66 -2.52
CA ARG A 70 -7.02 -11.53 -1.83
C ARG A 70 -6.69 -10.45 -2.85
N ARG A 71 -7.00 -9.21 -2.53
CA ARG A 71 -6.67 -8.03 -3.35
C ARG A 71 -5.56 -7.21 -2.68
N PRO A 72 -4.29 -7.59 -2.81
CA PRO A 72 -3.19 -6.80 -2.30
C PRO A 72 -2.95 -5.57 -3.19
N MET A 73 -2.52 -4.48 -2.57
CA MET A 73 -1.88 -3.37 -3.30
C MET A 73 -0.45 -3.76 -3.70
N GLY A 74 0.14 -3.08 -4.70
CA GLY A 74 1.49 -3.37 -5.18
C GLY A 74 2.54 -3.44 -4.06
N ASN A 75 2.55 -2.46 -3.15
CA ASN A 75 3.49 -2.45 -2.02
C ASN A 75 3.27 -3.65 -1.07
N GLN A 76 2.03 -4.07 -0.85
CA GLN A 76 1.75 -5.27 -0.04
C GLN A 76 2.23 -6.55 -0.74
N ALA A 77 2.06 -6.66 -2.05
CA ALA A 77 2.58 -7.77 -2.83
C ALA A 77 4.12 -7.80 -2.80
N THR A 78 4.77 -6.63 -2.91
CA THR A 78 6.21 -6.48 -2.77
C THR A 78 6.69 -6.95 -1.40
N VAL A 79 6.04 -6.54 -0.32
CA VAL A 79 6.37 -6.99 1.06
C VAL A 79 6.30 -8.52 1.15
N LEU A 80 5.22 -9.14 0.70
CA LEU A 80 5.05 -10.59 0.75
C LEU A 80 6.09 -11.31 -0.10
N GLY A 81 6.39 -10.80 -1.30
CA GLY A 81 7.43 -11.34 -2.18
C GLY A 81 8.83 -11.29 -1.55
N LEU A 82 9.19 -10.18 -0.92
CA LEU A 82 10.46 -10.01 -0.23
C LEU A 82 10.60 -10.96 0.96
N VAL A 83 9.54 -11.09 1.78
CA VAL A 83 9.53 -12.02 2.91
C VAL A 83 9.68 -13.47 2.44
N ALA A 84 9.06 -13.83 1.32
CA ALA A 84 9.20 -15.16 0.73
C ALA A 84 10.59 -15.41 0.10
N ALA A 85 11.22 -14.37 -0.47
CA ALA A 85 12.52 -14.49 -1.13
C ALA A 85 13.69 -14.73 -0.15
N ALA A 86 13.63 -14.15 1.04
CA ALA A 86 14.73 -14.25 2.01
C ALA A 86 15.08 -15.70 2.40
N PRO A 87 14.12 -16.56 2.78
CA PRO A 87 14.40 -17.98 3.02
C PRO A 87 14.93 -18.72 1.79
N CYS A 88 14.40 -18.40 0.59
CA CYS A 88 14.87 -19.00 -0.67
C CYS A 88 16.34 -18.66 -0.97
N ALA A 89 16.77 -17.47 -0.61
CA ALA A 89 18.16 -17.02 -0.77
C ALA A 89 19.08 -17.45 0.37
N HIS A 90 18.57 -18.07 1.43
CA HIS A 90 19.30 -18.43 2.64
C HIS A 90 20.08 -17.25 3.25
N ARG A 91 19.54 -16.05 3.19
CA ARG A 91 20.14 -14.82 3.69
C ARG A 91 19.11 -13.97 4.43
N PRO A 92 19.51 -13.24 5.48
CA PRO A 92 18.63 -12.29 6.14
C PRO A 92 18.29 -11.14 5.21
N LEU A 93 17.08 -10.62 5.33
CA LEU A 93 16.63 -9.46 4.59
C LEU A 93 16.84 -8.20 5.43
N PHE A 94 17.46 -7.19 4.86
CA PHE A 94 17.59 -5.87 5.46
C PHE A 94 16.96 -4.80 4.56
N TYR A 95 16.04 -4.05 5.11
CA TYR A 95 15.37 -2.95 4.40
C TYR A 95 15.66 -1.62 5.10
N GLY A 96 16.55 -0.84 4.51
CA GLY A 96 16.84 0.53 4.93
C GLY A 96 15.99 1.52 4.13
N SER A 97 15.18 2.33 4.80
CA SER A 97 14.32 3.31 4.14
C SER A 97 14.19 4.56 4.99
N TYR A 98 13.56 5.58 4.45
CA TYR A 98 13.26 6.85 5.08
C TYR A 98 11.79 7.22 4.79
N PRO A 99 11.19 8.18 5.52
CA PRO A 99 9.80 8.57 5.29
C PRO A 99 9.61 9.22 3.92
N ILE A 100 9.01 8.51 2.99
CA ILE A 100 8.69 8.97 1.63
C ILE A 100 7.42 8.33 1.10
N THR A 101 6.45 9.14 0.74
CA THR A 101 5.21 8.68 0.10
C THR A 101 5.43 8.47 -1.41
N PRO A 102 5.01 7.34 -2.01
CA PRO A 102 4.21 6.26 -1.41
C PRO A 102 5.01 5.04 -0.94
N ALA A 103 6.34 5.10 -0.83
CA ALA A 103 7.19 3.95 -0.52
C ALA A 103 7.17 3.54 0.96
N SER A 104 6.80 4.43 1.90
CA SER A 104 6.80 4.17 3.35
C SER A 104 6.00 2.93 3.76
N SER A 105 4.92 2.62 3.06
CA SER A 105 4.10 1.45 3.37
C SER A 105 4.81 0.11 3.19
N ILE A 106 5.94 0.06 2.45
CA ILE A 106 6.80 -1.13 2.36
C ILE A 106 7.55 -1.32 3.69
N LEU A 107 8.14 -0.24 4.25
CA LEU A 107 8.82 -0.29 5.54
C LEU A 107 7.86 -0.73 6.66
N GLU A 108 6.68 -0.11 6.70
CA GLU A 108 5.61 -0.44 7.66
C GLU A 108 5.17 -1.91 7.52
N GLY A 109 4.96 -2.37 6.29
CA GLY A 109 4.60 -3.75 6.01
C GLY A 109 5.67 -4.74 6.46
N LEU A 110 6.93 -4.51 6.11
CA LEU A 110 8.06 -5.38 6.46
C LEU A 110 8.31 -5.43 7.97
N SER A 111 8.04 -4.34 8.70
CA SER A 111 8.22 -4.30 10.16
C SER A 111 7.38 -5.32 10.93
N ASN A 112 6.31 -5.83 10.31
CA ASN A 112 5.45 -6.88 10.87
C ASN A 112 6.03 -8.30 10.73
N PHE A 113 7.09 -8.47 9.93
CA PHE A 113 7.68 -9.78 9.59
C PHE A 113 9.05 -10.02 10.23
N LYS A 114 9.34 -9.40 11.37
CA LYS A 114 10.62 -9.56 12.09
C LYS A 114 10.93 -11.02 12.44
N HIS A 115 9.91 -11.82 12.72
CA HIS A 115 10.02 -13.23 13.03
C HIS A 115 10.44 -14.11 11.82
N PHE A 116 10.42 -13.57 10.60
CA PHE A 116 10.98 -14.19 9.40
C PHE A 116 12.40 -13.75 9.07
N GLY A 117 13.13 -13.16 10.02
CA GLY A 117 14.49 -12.69 9.80
C GLY A 117 14.60 -11.37 9.05
N VAL A 118 13.49 -10.66 8.93
CA VAL A 118 13.45 -9.33 8.29
C VAL A 118 13.91 -8.27 9.28
N LYS A 119 14.94 -7.51 8.90
CA LYS A 119 15.43 -6.33 9.64
C LYS A 119 15.02 -5.08 8.90
N THR A 120 14.38 -4.16 9.60
CA THR A 120 13.98 -2.86 9.07
C THR A 120 14.69 -1.75 9.79
N PHE A 121 15.14 -0.74 9.03
CA PHE A 121 15.80 0.44 9.55
C PHE A 121 15.20 1.69 8.91
N GLN A 122 14.77 2.64 9.74
CA GLN A 122 14.33 3.95 9.28
C GLN A 122 15.48 4.93 9.44
N ALA A 123 15.97 5.43 8.32
CA ALA A 123 16.97 6.47 8.23
C ALA A 123 16.31 7.87 8.17
N GLU A 124 17.12 8.89 8.26
CA GLU A 124 16.68 10.28 8.13
C GLU A 124 16.38 10.66 6.67
N ASP A 125 17.23 10.22 5.74
CA ASP A 125 17.19 10.60 4.34
C ASP A 125 17.58 9.46 3.38
N GLU A 126 17.61 9.80 2.08
CA GLU A 126 17.97 8.91 0.98
C GLU A 126 19.35 8.30 1.12
N MET A 127 20.34 9.10 1.52
CA MET A 127 21.74 8.71 1.56
C MET A 127 22.00 7.74 2.73
N ALA A 128 21.48 8.07 3.91
CA ALA A 128 21.58 7.21 5.09
C ALA A 128 20.83 5.87 4.86
N ALA A 129 19.67 5.91 4.19
CA ALA A 129 18.91 4.71 3.86
C ALA A 129 19.67 3.77 2.93
N VAL A 130 20.21 4.27 1.82
CA VAL A 130 20.96 3.44 0.86
C VAL A 130 22.30 2.98 1.43
N GLY A 131 22.99 3.83 2.19
CA GLY A 131 24.23 3.48 2.87
C GLY A 131 24.05 2.33 3.85
N SER A 132 22.96 2.34 4.63
CA SER A 132 22.61 1.24 5.54
C SER A 132 22.35 -0.08 4.80
N ALA A 133 21.69 -0.03 3.62
CA ALA A 133 21.46 -1.20 2.78
C ALA A 133 22.75 -1.77 2.20
N ILE A 134 23.70 -0.91 1.77
CA ILE A 134 25.03 -1.33 1.30
C ILE A 134 25.82 -1.97 2.45
N GLY A 135 25.83 -1.36 3.64
CA GLY A 135 26.46 -1.93 4.82
C GLY A 135 25.89 -3.29 5.22
N ALA A 136 24.57 -3.44 5.13
CA ALA A 136 23.91 -4.74 5.37
C ALA A 136 24.32 -5.79 4.33
N SER A 137 24.44 -5.39 3.06
CA SER A 137 24.89 -6.25 1.97
C SER A 137 26.35 -6.70 2.20
N PHE A 138 27.22 -5.78 2.61
CA PHE A 138 28.60 -6.10 3.01
C PHE A 138 28.63 -7.12 4.17
N GLY A 139 27.70 -7.01 5.12
CA GLY A 139 27.52 -7.96 6.22
C GLY A 139 26.83 -9.27 5.83
N GLY A 140 26.58 -9.55 4.55
CA GLY A 140 26.04 -10.81 4.03
C GLY A 140 24.50 -10.89 4.00
N ALA A 141 23.79 -9.79 4.26
CA ALA A 141 22.33 -9.72 4.11
C ALA A 141 21.93 -9.38 2.67
N ILE A 142 20.65 -9.52 2.35
CA ILE A 142 20.06 -8.92 1.15
C ILE A 142 19.71 -7.46 1.51
N GLY A 143 20.52 -6.52 1.04
CA GLY A 143 20.35 -5.09 1.29
C GLY A 143 19.36 -4.46 0.31
N LEU A 144 18.28 -3.86 0.83
CA LEU A 144 17.27 -3.19 0.04
C LEU A 144 17.00 -1.78 0.56
N THR A 145 16.61 -0.90 -0.35
CA THR A 145 16.12 0.43 0.00
C THR A 145 14.89 0.79 -0.85
N GLY A 146 13.95 1.52 -0.26
CA GLY A 146 12.80 2.06 -0.96
C GLY A 146 12.96 3.55 -1.22
N THR A 147 12.36 4.03 -2.31
CA THR A 147 12.35 5.45 -2.66
C THR A 147 11.19 5.82 -3.57
N SER A 148 11.03 7.12 -3.81
CA SER A 148 10.04 7.70 -4.72
C SER A 148 10.57 9.04 -5.25
N GLY A 149 9.90 9.60 -6.24
CA GLY A 149 10.26 10.91 -6.81
C GLY A 149 11.70 10.93 -7.33
N PRO A 150 12.50 11.95 -6.96
CA PRO A 150 13.89 12.10 -7.40
C PRO A 150 14.87 11.20 -6.62
N GLY A 151 14.40 10.38 -5.70
CA GLY A 151 15.24 9.66 -4.74
C GLY A 151 16.24 8.69 -5.37
N VAL A 152 15.98 8.14 -6.56
CA VAL A 152 16.98 7.33 -7.28
C VAL A 152 18.16 8.19 -7.70
N ALA A 153 17.91 9.39 -8.20
CA ALA A 153 18.97 10.32 -8.58
C ALA A 153 19.82 10.75 -7.36
N LEU A 154 19.18 10.99 -6.23
CA LEU A 154 19.87 11.31 -4.97
C LEU A 154 20.74 10.15 -4.44
N LYS A 155 20.46 8.92 -4.85
CA LYS A 155 21.22 7.71 -4.49
C LYS A 155 22.34 7.36 -5.49
N ALA A 156 22.55 8.16 -6.55
CA ALA A 156 23.45 7.81 -7.65
C ALA A 156 24.88 7.51 -7.19
N GLU A 157 25.42 8.29 -6.26
CA GLU A 157 26.76 8.07 -5.68
C GLU A 157 26.85 6.71 -4.98
N ALA A 158 25.86 6.39 -4.14
CA ALA A 158 25.80 5.12 -3.43
C ALA A 158 25.62 3.93 -4.37
N ILE A 159 24.87 4.10 -5.48
CA ILE A 159 24.77 3.09 -6.54
C ILE A 159 26.15 2.84 -7.17
N GLY A 160 26.88 3.91 -7.47
CA GLY A 160 28.26 3.81 -7.95
C GLY A 160 29.18 3.06 -7.00
N LEU A 161 29.09 3.34 -5.70
CA LEU A 161 29.83 2.63 -4.67
C LEU A 161 29.49 1.12 -4.64
N ALA A 162 28.19 0.79 -4.67
CA ALA A 162 27.75 -0.62 -4.67
C ALA A 162 28.30 -1.38 -5.89
N VAL A 163 28.32 -0.74 -7.07
CA VAL A 163 28.91 -1.32 -8.29
C VAL A 163 30.42 -1.53 -8.15
N MET A 164 31.14 -0.51 -7.67
CA MET A 164 32.60 -0.57 -7.51
C MET A 164 33.06 -1.60 -6.48
N THR A 165 32.22 -1.86 -5.48
CA THR A 165 32.49 -2.85 -4.42
C THR A 165 31.86 -4.22 -4.67
N GLU A 166 31.19 -4.39 -5.82
CA GLU A 166 30.48 -5.63 -6.21
C GLU A 166 29.46 -6.11 -5.16
N LEU A 167 28.83 -5.15 -4.43
CA LEU A 167 27.83 -5.45 -3.42
C LEU A 167 26.43 -5.44 -4.04
N PRO A 168 25.62 -6.50 -3.85
CA PRO A 168 24.25 -6.52 -4.34
C PRO A 168 23.40 -5.47 -3.60
N LEU A 169 22.70 -4.63 -4.36
CA LEU A 169 21.81 -3.60 -3.85
C LEU A 169 20.48 -3.64 -4.62
N ILE A 170 19.38 -3.74 -3.90
CA ILE A 170 18.05 -3.67 -4.50
C ILE A 170 17.40 -2.33 -4.14
N ILE A 171 16.99 -1.58 -5.17
CA ILE A 171 16.29 -0.30 -5.01
C ILE A 171 14.86 -0.46 -5.53
N ILE A 172 13.89 -0.23 -4.66
CA ILE A 172 12.46 -0.28 -4.98
C ILE A 172 11.97 1.15 -5.19
N ASN A 173 11.80 1.53 -6.46
CA ASN A 173 11.30 2.86 -6.81
C ASN A 173 9.78 2.83 -6.98
N VAL A 174 9.06 3.38 -6.02
CA VAL A 174 7.59 3.43 -6.00
C VAL A 174 7.15 4.82 -6.43
N GLN A 175 6.53 4.92 -7.59
CA GLN A 175 6.05 6.18 -8.12
C GLN A 175 4.53 6.29 -8.00
N ARG A 176 4.04 7.53 -7.93
CA ARG A 176 2.64 7.86 -8.16
C ARG A 176 2.49 8.32 -9.61
N GLY A 177 1.51 7.75 -10.30
CA GLY A 177 1.08 8.21 -11.61
C GLY A 177 0.23 9.49 -11.50
#